data_1f96cb28d6efa9023de2ee8d29933106
#
_entry.id   1f96cb28d6efa9023de2ee8d29933106
#
_cell.length_a   1.000
_cell.length_b   1.000
_cell.length_c   1.000
_cell.angle_alpha   90.00
_cell.angle_beta   90.00
_cell.angle_gamma   90.00
#
_symmetry.space_group_name_H-M   'P 1'
#
loop_
_entity.id
_entity.type
_entity.pdbx_description
1 polymer ?
#
loop_
_entity_poly.entity_id
_entity_poly.type
_entity_poly.pdbx_seq_one_letter_code
_entity_poly.pdbx_strand_id
1 'polypeptide(L)'
;MQAATEKFMATVADRVFNFSAGPAVLPLPVLEKAQGELLALPGVGSSVLEISHRSKAFDGILDRTLEALKGLLGIGEEYEVVLLQGGASLQFSMVPMNFLAGESGAANYVLTGTWGKGGLKEASRLGSTHIAWDGSENGYSCLPSASEISLSDCLLYTSPSPRD
;
A
#
# COMPACT_ATOMS: atom_id res chain seq x y z
N MET A 1 -31.33 -14.61 -28.95
CA MET A 1 -30.34 -14.59 -27.86
C MET A 1 -29.15 -13.63 -28.10
N GLN A 2 -28.86 -13.21 -29.33
CA GLN A 2 -27.78 -12.25 -29.64
C GLN A 2 -28.08 -10.79 -29.22
N ALA A 3 -29.33 -10.34 -29.30
CA ALA A 3 -29.70 -8.94 -29.02
C ALA A 3 -29.70 -8.55 -27.52
N ALA A 4 -29.60 -9.51 -26.59
CA ALA A 4 -29.54 -9.23 -25.16
C ALA A 4 -28.09 -9.03 -24.66
N THR A 5 -27.09 -9.47 -25.42
CA THR A 5 -25.68 -9.41 -25.03
C THR A 5 -25.06 -8.04 -25.33
N GLU A 6 -25.57 -7.32 -26.35
CA GLU A 6 -25.06 -6.00 -26.73
C GLU A 6 -25.41 -4.88 -25.74
N LYS A 7 -26.38 -5.09 -24.88
CA LYS A 7 -26.90 -4.06 -23.97
C LYS A 7 -26.09 -3.90 -22.67
N PHE A 8 -25.08 -4.72 -22.45
CA PHE A 8 -24.30 -4.75 -21.19
C PHE A 8 -22.80 -4.38 -21.34
N MET A 9 -22.31 -4.14 -22.54
CA MET A 9 -20.93 -3.70 -22.72
C MET A 9 -20.86 -2.17 -22.71
N ALA A 10 -20.55 -1.60 -21.57
CA ALA A 10 -20.12 -0.20 -21.50
C ALA A 10 -18.92 -0.01 -22.43
N THR A 11 -18.97 0.99 -23.30
CA THR A 11 -17.87 1.29 -24.21
C THR A 11 -16.79 2.08 -23.48
N VAL A 12 -15.58 2.14 -24.02
CA VAL A 12 -14.49 2.99 -23.49
C VAL A 12 -14.91 4.45 -23.38
N ALA A 13 -15.79 4.90 -24.28
CA ALA A 13 -16.33 6.25 -24.29
C ALA A 13 -17.24 6.57 -23.08
N ASP A 14 -17.77 5.54 -22.40
CA ASP A 14 -18.64 5.72 -21.23
C ASP A 14 -17.88 5.81 -19.90
N ARG A 15 -16.54 5.71 -19.92
CA ARG A 15 -15.73 5.77 -18.70
C ARG A 15 -15.54 7.21 -18.23
N VAL A 16 -15.89 7.45 -16.97
CA VAL A 16 -15.67 8.73 -16.30
C VAL A 16 -14.23 8.87 -15.80
N PHE A 17 -13.77 10.10 -15.62
CA PHE A 17 -12.53 10.36 -14.88
C PHE A 17 -12.76 10.08 -13.39
N ASN A 18 -12.06 9.09 -12.87
CA ASN A 18 -12.17 8.68 -11.47
C ASN A 18 -10.91 9.10 -10.70
N PHE A 19 -11.07 10.06 -9.80
CA PHE A 19 -10.02 10.58 -8.91
C PHE A 19 -10.18 10.12 -7.47
N SER A 20 -10.98 9.07 -7.21
CA SER A 20 -11.20 8.56 -5.88
C SER A 20 -9.92 7.96 -5.29
N ALA A 21 -9.68 8.23 -4.00
CA ALA A 21 -8.61 7.59 -3.25
C ALA A 21 -9.04 6.17 -2.85
N GLY A 22 -8.20 5.19 -3.11
CA GLY A 22 -8.50 3.78 -2.84
C GLY A 22 -9.15 3.10 -4.03
N PRO A 23 -10.49 3.25 -4.31
CA PRO A 23 -11.12 2.70 -5.50
C PRO A 23 -10.80 3.55 -6.74
N ALA A 24 -9.52 3.69 -7.04
CA ALA A 24 -9.00 4.55 -8.09
C ALA A 24 -9.19 3.96 -9.49
N VAL A 25 -8.93 4.78 -10.51
CA VAL A 25 -8.92 4.33 -11.90
C VAL A 25 -7.87 3.23 -12.13
N LEU A 26 -8.25 2.19 -12.86
CA LEU A 26 -7.31 1.20 -13.39
C LEU A 26 -7.05 1.50 -14.87
N PRO A 27 -5.82 1.28 -15.37
CA PRO A 27 -5.53 1.40 -16.79
C PRO A 27 -6.43 0.46 -17.63
N LEU A 28 -6.93 0.97 -18.76
CA LEU A 28 -7.83 0.19 -19.60
C LEU A 28 -7.26 -1.16 -20.04
N PRO A 29 -5.98 -1.27 -20.49
CA PRO A 29 -5.40 -2.56 -20.84
C PRO A 29 -5.41 -3.60 -19.72
N VAL A 30 -5.32 -3.15 -18.46
CA VAL A 30 -5.41 -4.04 -17.28
C VAL A 30 -6.82 -4.59 -17.12
N LEU A 31 -7.84 -3.74 -17.33
CA LEU A 31 -9.25 -4.15 -17.24
C LEU A 31 -9.63 -5.10 -18.39
N GLU A 32 -9.16 -4.83 -19.61
CA GLU A 32 -9.39 -5.69 -20.78
C GLU A 32 -8.74 -7.07 -20.58
N LYS A 33 -7.51 -7.10 -20.07
CA LYS A 33 -6.83 -8.34 -19.73
C LYS A 33 -7.60 -9.12 -18.65
N ALA A 34 -7.97 -8.47 -17.56
CA ALA A 34 -8.75 -9.08 -16.48
C ALA A 34 -10.10 -9.62 -16.98
N GLN A 35 -10.78 -8.89 -17.85
CA GLN A 35 -12.05 -9.31 -18.47
C GLN A 35 -11.84 -10.59 -19.31
N GLY A 36 -10.76 -10.67 -20.09
CA GLY A 36 -10.45 -11.84 -20.91
C GLY A 36 -10.11 -13.09 -20.09
N GLU A 37 -9.53 -12.90 -18.91
CA GLU A 37 -9.12 -13.98 -18.00
C GLU A 37 -10.20 -14.36 -16.97
N LEU A 38 -11.29 -13.59 -16.90
CA LEU A 38 -12.33 -13.74 -15.87
C LEU A 38 -13.13 -15.03 -16.00
N LEU A 39 -13.38 -15.51 -17.23
CA LEU A 39 -14.10 -16.77 -17.46
C LEU A 39 -13.16 -17.97 -17.48
N ALA A 40 -12.00 -17.84 -18.09
CA ALA A 40 -11.00 -18.89 -18.17
C ALA A 40 -9.60 -18.30 -18.37
N LEU A 41 -8.72 -18.54 -17.41
CA LEU A 41 -7.31 -18.19 -17.54
C LEU A 41 -6.64 -19.08 -18.58
N PRO A 42 -5.93 -18.52 -19.60
CA PRO A 42 -5.28 -19.29 -20.64
C PRO A 42 -4.33 -20.35 -20.11
N GLY A 43 -4.47 -21.59 -20.60
CA GLY A 43 -3.67 -22.73 -20.17
C GLY A 43 -4.11 -23.39 -18.84
N VAL A 44 -5.12 -22.83 -18.16
CA VAL A 44 -5.65 -23.37 -16.89
C VAL A 44 -7.08 -23.87 -17.07
N GLY A 45 -7.93 -23.15 -17.80
CA GLY A 45 -9.32 -23.52 -18.10
C GLY A 45 -10.32 -23.16 -17.00
N SER A 46 -9.88 -22.51 -15.91
CA SER A 46 -10.74 -21.91 -14.90
C SER A 46 -10.46 -20.41 -14.78
N SER A 47 -11.38 -19.66 -14.15
CA SER A 47 -11.22 -18.23 -13.91
C SER A 47 -9.96 -17.94 -13.07
N VAL A 48 -9.32 -16.81 -13.31
CA VAL A 48 -8.27 -16.30 -12.40
C VAL A 48 -8.76 -16.16 -10.94
N LEU A 49 -10.06 -15.97 -10.72
CA LEU A 49 -10.67 -15.89 -9.40
C LEU A 49 -10.91 -17.27 -8.73
N GLU A 50 -10.82 -18.35 -9.49
CA GLU A 50 -11.07 -19.72 -9.03
C GLU A 50 -9.80 -20.54 -8.80
N ILE A 51 -8.63 -20.01 -9.18
CA ILE A 51 -7.35 -20.70 -8.97
C ILE A 51 -6.92 -20.65 -7.50
N SER A 52 -6.37 -21.74 -7.02
CA SER A 52 -5.79 -21.79 -5.67
C SER A 52 -4.50 -20.98 -5.59
N HIS A 53 -4.29 -20.27 -4.48
CA HIS A 53 -3.01 -19.63 -4.16
C HIS A 53 -1.83 -20.61 -3.99
N ARG A 54 -2.10 -21.94 -4.02
CA ARG A 54 -1.09 -23.01 -3.98
C ARG A 54 -0.87 -23.67 -5.34
N SER A 55 -1.45 -23.11 -6.40
CA SER A 55 -1.33 -23.65 -7.74
C SER A 55 -0.13 -23.06 -8.48
N LYS A 56 0.47 -23.84 -9.38
CA LYS A 56 1.54 -23.34 -10.26
C LYS A 56 1.11 -22.15 -11.11
N ALA A 57 -0.19 -22.05 -11.44
CA ALA A 57 -0.74 -20.91 -12.16
C ALA A 57 -0.67 -19.63 -11.32
N PHE A 58 -0.99 -19.73 -10.03
CA PHE A 58 -0.86 -18.61 -9.09
C PHE A 58 0.61 -18.24 -8.85
N ASP A 59 1.48 -19.23 -8.62
CA ASP A 59 2.92 -19.01 -8.44
C ASP A 59 3.50 -18.22 -9.62
N GLY A 60 3.18 -18.62 -10.84
CA GLY A 60 3.65 -17.89 -12.02
C GLY A 60 3.10 -16.47 -12.17
N ILE A 61 1.93 -16.14 -11.62
CA ILE A 61 1.41 -14.77 -11.55
C ILE A 61 2.19 -13.99 -10.48
N LEU A 62 2.39 -14.59 -9.32
CA LEU A 62 3.11 -13.99 -8.20
C LEU A 62 4.55 -13.67 -8.58
N ASP A 63 5.28 -14.62 -9.14
CA ASP A 63 6.68 -14.45 -9.56
C ASP A 63 6.84 -13.26 -10.52
N ARG A 64 6.01 -13.21 -11.58
CA ARG A 64 6.01 -12.07 -12.52
C ARG A 64 5.67 -10.74 -11.84
N THR A 65 4.81 -10.76 -10.83
CA THR A 65 4.45 -9.55 -10.07
C THR A 65 5.63 -9.05 -9.26
N LEU A 66 6.33 -9.95 -8.56
CA LEU A 66 7.51 -9.62 -7.77
C LEU A 66 8.66 -9.14 -8.64
N GLU A 67 8.92 -9.81 -9.77
CA GLU A 67 9.92 -9.38 -10.76
C GLU A 67 9.61 -7.98 -11.32
N ALA A 68 8.34 -7.73 -11.67
CA ALA A 68 7.91 -6.44 -12.18
C ALA A 68 8.08 -5.33 -11.13
N LEU A 69 7.73 -5.59 -9.87
CA LEU A 69 7.93 -4.63 -8.76
C LEU A 69 9.42 -4.34 -8.53
N LYS A 70 10.26 -5.38 -8.47
CA LYS A 70 11.72 -5.21 -8.33
C LYS A 70 12.29 -4.37 -9.48
N GLY A 71 11.91 -4.68 -10.72
CA GLY A 71 12.38 -3.96 -11.90
C GLY A 71 11.91 -2.50 -11.98
N LEU A 72 10.64 -2.24 -11.70
CA LEU A 72 10.06 -0.88 -11.76
C LEU A 72 10.59 0.05 -10.65
N LEU A 73 10.86 -0.50 -9.47
CA LEU A 73 11.33 0.25 -8.32
C LEU A 73 12.85 0.27 -8.17
N GLY A 74 13.58 -0.48 -9.04
CA GLY A 74 15.04 -0.59 -8.95
C GLY A 74 15.52 -1.26 -7.66
N ILE A 75 14.76 -2.24 -7.15
CA ILE A 75 15.06 -2.93 -5.88
C ILE A 75 16.19 -3.93 -6.14
N GLY A 76 17.32 -3.77 -5.40
CA GLY A 76 18.48 -4.67 -5.47
C GLY A 76 18.26 -5.99 -4.73
N GLU A 77 19.24 -6.89 -4.88
CA GLU A 77 19.22 -8.24 -4.28
C GLU A 77 19.27 -8.24 -2.74
N GLU A 78 19.66 -7.11 -2.15
CA GLU A 78 19.71 -6.91 -0.70
C GLU A 78 18.33 -6.70 -0.06
N TYR A 79 17.27 -6.57 -0.88
CA TYR A 79 15.89 -6.38 -0.43
C TYR A 79 14.97 -7.49 -0.90
N GLU A 80 14.01 -7.83 -0.06
CA GLU A 80 12.90 -8.72 -0.41
C GLU A 80 11.59 -7.96 -0.52
N VAL A 81 10.82 -8.29 -1.56
CA VAL A 81 9.44 -7.81 -1.72
C VAL A 81 8.49 -8.80 -1.09
N VAL A 82 7.77 -8.38 -0.05
CA VAL A 82 6.78 -9.19 0.64
C VAL A 82 5.38 -8.62 0.46
N LEU A 83 4.42 -9.47 0.14
CA LEU A 83 3.01 -9.10 0.01
C LEU A 83 2.27 -9.49 1.29
N LEU A 84 1.93 -8.49 2.10
CA LEU A 84 1.32 -8.70 3.42
C LEU A 84 -0.14 -8.23 3.41
N GLN A 85 -0.97 -8.94 4.16
CA GLN A 85 -2.35 -8.52 4.39
C GLN A 85 -2.43 -7.34 5.38
N GLY A 86 -3.61 -6.69 5.46
CA GLY A 86 -3.91 -5.64 6.44
C GLY A 86 -3.65 -4.22 5.94
N GLY A 87 -3.13 -4.09 4.73
CA GLY A 87 -2.85 -2.80 4.09
C GLY A 87 -1.88 -1.93 4.89
N ALA A 88 -1.81 -0.64 4.56
CA ALA A 88 -0.95 0.32 5.25
C ALA A 88 -1.32 0.50 6.74
N SER A 89 -2.59 0.32 7.10
CA SER A 89 -3.04 0.46 8.50
C SER A 89 -2.39 -0.56 9.43
N LEU A 90 -2.23 -1.82 8.99
CA LEU A 90 -1.57 -2.83 9.80
C LEU A 90 -0.04 -2.57 9.89
N GLN A 91 0.56 -1.94 8.89
CA GLN A 91 1.98 -1.58 8.92
C GLN A 91 2.31 -0.60 10.05
N PHE A 92 1.37 0.26 10.45
CA PHE A 92 1.53 1.13 11.62
C PHE A 92 1.79 0.36 12.93
N SER A 93 1.34 -0.89 13.00
CA SER A 93 1.64 -1.78 14.12
C SER A 93 2.83 -2.70 13.81
N MET A 94 2.93 -3.26 12.61
CA MET A 94 3.96 -4.26 12.27
C MET A 94 5.38 -3.68 12.30
N VAL A 95 5.57 -2.44 11.84
CA VAL A 95 6.88 -1.78 11.89
C VAL A 95 7.34 -1.59 13.34
N PRO A 96 6.56 -0.95 14.23
CA PRO A 96 6.96 -0.85 15.64
C PRO A 96 7.06 -2.21 16.36
N MET A 97 6.28 -3.22 15.99
CA MET A 97 6.43 -4.59 16.54
C MET A 97 7.81 -5.16 16.27
N ASN A 98 8.39 -4.88 15.10
CA ASN A 98 9.70 -5.40 14.72
C ASN A 98 10.87 -4.58 15.28
N PHE A 99 10.69 -3.28 15.48
CA PHE A 99 11.81 -2.38 15.79
C PHE A 99 11.70 -1.69 17.15
N LEU A 100 10.55 -1.68 17.79
CA LEU A 100 10.34 -0.96 19.05
C LEU A 100 9.99 -1.87 20.22
N ALA A 101 9.24 -2.96 19.98
CA ALA A 101 8.74 -3.81 21.05
C ALA A 101 9.87 -4.53 21.81
N GLY A 102 9.91 -4.33 23.12
CA GLY A 102 10.93 -4.94 24.01
C GLY A 102 12.26 -4.22 24.08
N GLU A 103 12.41 -3.09 23.38
CA GLU A 103 13.63 -2.30 23.39
C GLU A 103 13.54 -1.08 24.35
N SER A 104 14.68 -0.57 24.76
CA SER A 104 14.79 0.54 25.73
C SER A 104 14.77 1.94 25.08
N GLY A 105 14.52 2.03 23.80
CA GLY A 105 14.48 3.29 23.05
C GLY A 105 13.06 3.81 22.80
N ALA A 106 12.97 4.91 22.09
CA ALA A 106 11.71 5.49 21.65
C ALA A 106 11.62 5.53 20.11
N ALA A 107 10.42 5.61 19.57
CA ALA A 107 10.19 5.95 18.17
C ALA A 107 9.87 7.44 18.02
N ASN A 108 10.57 8.14 17.15
CA ASN A 108 10.31 9.54 16.82
C ASN A 108 9.27 9.66 15.69
N TYR A 109 8.28 10.53 15.90
CA TYR A 109 7.20 10.78 14.96
C TYR A 109 7.15 12.24 14.53
N VAL A 110 7.13 12.47 13.23
CA VAL A 110 6.83 13.76 12.61
C VAL A 110 5.37 13.71 12.18
N LEU A 111 4.51 14.50 12.81
CA LEU A 111 3.07 14.48 12.57
C LEU A 111 2.69 15.54 11.53
N THR A 112 2.41 15.09 10.31
CA THR A 112 2.03 15.93 9.18
C THR A 112 0.55 15.79 8.82
N GLY A 113 -0.21 14.97 9.55
CA GLY A 113 -1.63 14.78 9.29
C GLY A 113 -2.25 13.60 10.05
N THR A 114 -3.39 13.15 9.55
CA THR A 114 -4.20 12.10 10.18
C THR A 114 -3.49 10.75 10.23
N TRP A 115 -2.76 10.40 9.17
CA TRP A 115 -2.06 9.11 9.09
C TRP A 115 -0.85 9.05 10.01
N GLY A 116 -0.08 10.15 10.12
CA GLY A 116 1.00 10.27 11.10
C GLY A 116 0.50 10.08 12.52
N LYS A 117 -0.66 10.68 12.87
CA LYS A 117 -1.34 10.45 14.17
C LYS A 117 -1.77 9.00 14.35
N GLY A 118 -2.28 8.36 13.30
CA GLY A 118 -2.62 6.94 13.29
C GLY A 118 -1.41 6.05 13.61
N GLY A 119 -0.29 6.31 12.96
CA GLY A 119 0.97 5.61 13.19
C GLY A 119 1.47 5.78 14.62
N LEU A 120 1.51 7.01 15.14
CA LEU A 120 1.86 7.30 16.53
C LEU A 120 0.98 6.52 17.53
N LYS A 121 -0.34 6.53 17.31
CA LYS A 121 -1.30 5.84 18.17
C LYS A 121 -1.05 4.33 18.25
N GLU A 122 -0.74 3.68 17.14
CA GLU A 122 -0.46 2.25 17.12
C GLU A 122 0.90 1.94 17.77
N ALA A 123 1.94 2.73 17.51
CA ALA A 123 3.25 2.55 18.11
C ALA A 123 3.25 2.76 19.64
N SER A 124 2.48 3.73 20.13
CA SER A 124 2.35 4.02 21.57
C SER A 124 1.79 2.86 22.41
N ARG A 125 1.17 1.87 21.75
CA ARG A 125 0.69 0.64 22.40
C ARG A 125 1.78 -0.40 22.59
N LEU A 126 2.88 -0.25 21.87
CA LEU A 126 3.96 -1.23 21.78
C LEU A 126 5.23 -0.79 22.51
N GLY A 127 5.45 0.51 22.64
CA GLY A 127 6.63 1.06 23.29
C GLY A 127 6.60 2.58 23.40
N SER A 128 7.72 3.14 23.82
CA SER A 128 7.87 4.58 24.01
C SER A 128 7.86 5.31 22.66
N THR A 129 7.16 6.43 22.63
CA THR A 129 7.08 7.28 21.43
C THR A 129 7.40 8.74 21.80
N HIS A 130 8.02 9.46 20.87
CA HIS A 130 8.33 10.88 20.99
C HIS A 130 7.79 11.62 19.77
N ILE A 131 7.07 12.73 20.00
CA ILE A 131 6.62 13.60 18.91
C ILE A 131 7.76 14.57 18.61
N ALA A 132 8.45 14.32 17.52
CA ALA A 132 9.58 15.13 17.08
C ALA A 132 9.12 16.47 16.46
N TRP A 133 7.92 16.49 15.90
CA TRP A 133 7.25 17.69 15.40
C TRP A 133 5.75 17.42 15.21
N ASP A 134 4.90 18.42 15.48
CA ASP A 134 3.45 18.34 15.25
C ASP A 134 2.96 19.57 14.49
N GLY A 135 2.48 19.36 13.26
CA GLY A 135 1.90 20.40 12.40
C GLY A 135 0.48 20.80 12.73
N SER A 136 -0.11 20.33 13.83
CA SER A 136 -1.52 20.61 14.15
C SER A 136 -1.83 22.10 14.35
N GLU A 137 -0.89 22.87 14.89
CA GLU A 137 -1.06 24.32 15.13
C GLU A 137 -1.24 25.11 13.82
N ASN A 138 -0.63 24.64 12.72
CA ASN A 138 -0.77 25.27 11.40
C ASN A 138 -1.74 24.53 10.46
N GLY A 139 -2.56 23.61 11.02
CA GLY A 139 -3.53 22.84 10.25
C GLY A 139 -2.88 21.85 9.25
N TYR A 140 -1.63 21.43 9.50
CA TYR A 140 -0.86 20.55 8.60
C TYR A 140 -0.60 21.13 7.22
N SER A 141 -0.52 22.46 7.11
CA SER A 141 -0.35 23.15 5.83
C SER A 141 1.10 23.27 5.35
N CYS A 142 2.08 22.89 6.19
CA CYS A 142 3.50 22.90 5.85
C CYS A 142 4.25 21.73 6.46
N LEU A 143 5.45 21.47 5.96
CA LEU A 143 6.41 20.53 6.55
C LEU A 143 7.39 21.29 7.45
N PRO A 144 7.96 20.62 8.47
CA PRO A 144 8.99 21.23 9.31
C PRO A 144 10.29 21.43 8.54
N SER A 145 11.02 22.47 8.89
CA SER A 145 12.44 22.56 8.58
C SER A 145 13.24 21.62 9.50
N ALA A 146 14.48 21.29 9.12
CA ALA A 146 15.32 20.42 9.94
C ALA A 146 15.57 20.96 11.36
N SER A 147 15.56 22.28 11.55
CA SER A 147 15.78 22.94 12.83
C SER A 147 14.55 22.90 13.76
N GLU A 148 13.37 22.59 13.22
CA GLU A 148 12.11 22.48 14.01
C GLU A 148 11.87 21.05 14.50
N ILE A 149 12.62 20.08 13.95
CA ILE A 149 12.50 18.68 14.36
C ILE A 149 13.34 18.43 15.62
N SER A 150 12.66 18.10 16.73
CA SER A 150 13.30 17.74 17.99
C SER A 150 13.36 16.22 18.14
N LEU A 151 14.53 15.64 17.92
CA LEU A 151 14.73 14.18 18.01
C LEU A 151 15.13 13.80 19.45
N SER A 152 14.63 12.66 19.91
CA SER A 152 15.13 11.96 21.11
C SER A 152 16.10 10.87 20.70
N ASP A 153 16.83 10.30 21.66
CA ASP A 153 17.54 9.04 21.45
C ASP A 153 16.52 7.97 21.08
N CYS A 154 16.62 7.40 19.87
CA CYS A 154 15.58 6.53 19.37
C CYS A 154 16.11 5.34 18.55
N LEU A 155 15.27 4.32 18.50
CA LEU A 155 15.48 3.11 17.71
C LEU A 155 14.78 3.17 16.34
N LEU A 156 13.74 4.00 16.22
CA LEU A 156 12.91 4.08 15.04
C LEU A 156 12.57 5.53 14.69
N TYR A 157 12.85 5.91 13.45
CA TYR A 157 12.42 7.17 12.85
C TYR A 157 11.32 6.91 11.82
N THR A 158 10.22 7.65 11.88
CA THR A 158 9.18 7.60 10.85
C THR A 158 9.12 8.93 10.11
N SER A 159 9.07 8.86 8.80
CA SER A 159 8.86 10.01 7.94
C SER A 159 7.37 10.23 7.68
N PRO A 160 6.97 11.43 7.23
CA PRO A 160 5.60 11.71 6.80
C PRO A 160 5.12 10.70 5.76
N SER A 161 3.86 10.30 5.86
CA SER A 161 3.22 9.50 4.84
C SER A 161 3.01 10.36 3.57
N PRO A 162 3.19 9.82 2.36
CA PRO A 162 2.84 10.54 1.13
C PRO A 162 1.35 10.90 1.01
N ARG A 163 0.53 10.46 1.95
CA ARG A 163 -0.92 10.70 2.01
C ARG A 163 -1.33 11.73 3.06
N ASP A 164 -0.37 12.25 3.82
CA ASP A 164 -0.62 13.28 4.84
C ASP A 164 -0.60 14.68 4.26
#